data_d52285150a15f4f12f9e1b0abe6a482b
#
_entry.id   d52285150a15f4f12f9e1b0abe6a482b
#
_cell.length_a   1.000
_cell.length_b   1.000
_cell.length_c   1.000
_cell.angle_alpha   90.00
_cell.angle_beta   90.00
_cell.angle_gamma   90.00
#
_symmetry.space_group_name_H-M   'P 1'
#
loop_
_entity.id
_entity.type
_entity.pdbx_description
1 polymer ?
#
loop_
_entity_poly.entity_id
_entity_poly.type
_entity_poly.pdbx_seq_one_letter_code
_entity_poly.pdbx_strand_id
1 'polypeptide(L)'
;MATLNTDIRYIKGVGEARAKSLAKLGITDLRSLLSYFPRAYDDRRAYKKIADLIPGENACVCAVIAGEPKLSRIRKGLDLIKLRAVDETGALELTYFNQSYLKNAFHTGDAYVFFGRAEGTPSRPQMTNPLFEREGAHQITGRIMPIYPLTAGISQSMLCKAVEQGLAACVDELPDILPEDVRLAYQLCHTRFAYENIHFPTDDEALSAARRRLAFEELFLLALGLKLLRERRTFVAGKQCKKVDLSPFFTSLPFSLTGAQRR
;
A
#
# COMPACT_ATOMS: atom_id res chain seq x y z
N MET A 1 17.76 17.02 13.74
CA MET A 1 16.50 16.68 13.05
C MET A 1 16.75 15.44 12.20
N ALA A 2 15.78 14.57 12.04
CA ALA A 2 15.92 13.44 11.11
C ALA A 2 15.88 13.96 9.67
N THR A 3 16.67 13.39 8.78
CA THR A 3 16.74 13.72 7.36
C THR A 3 16.38 12.50 6.53
N LEU A 4 16.13 12.67 5.22
CA LEU A 4 15.86 11.56 4.31
C LEU A 4 16.96 10.48 4.31
N ASN A 5 18.21 10.85 4.64
CA ASN A 5 19.34 9.93 4.71
C ASN A 5 19.55 9.34 6.12
N THR A 6 18.65 9.63 7.08
CA THR A 6 18.73 9.06 8.42
C THR A 6 18.50 7.56 8.36
N ASP A 7 19.40 6.77 8.94
CA ASP A 7 19.33 5.30 9.00
C ASP A 7 18.03 4.85 9.69
N ILE A 8 17.42 3.81 9.15
CA ILE A 8 16.13 3.28 9.58
C ILE A 8 16.14 2.82 11.05
N ARG A 9 17.30 2.52 11.63
CA ARG A 9 17.47 2.13 13.04
C ARG A 9 17.07 3.21 14.04
N TYR A 10 17.06 4.48 13.61
CA TYR A 10 16.65 5.62 14.46
C TYR A 10 15.14 5.81 14.52
N ILE A 11 14.36 5.05 13.74
CA ILE A 11 12.90 5.03 13.87
C ILE A 11 12.49 4.24 15.13
N LYS A 12 11.61 4.82 15.92
CA LYS A 12 11.08 4.17 17.14
C LYS A 12 10.44 2.83 16.82
N GLY A 13 10.95 1.78 17.44
CA GLY A 13 10.49 0.41 17.23
C GLY A 13 11.24 -0.36 16.15
N VAL A 14 12.24 0.24 15.50
CA VAL A 14 13.13 -0.43 14.55
C VAL A 14 14.50 -0.65 15.19
N GLY A 15 14.68 -1.78 15.86
CA GLY A 15 16.00 -2.19 16.36
C GLY A 15 16.81 -2.92 15.29
N GLU A 16 18.05 -3.30 15.61
CA GLU A 16 19.01 -3.91 14.66
C GLU A 16 18.45 -5.13 13.90
N ALA A 17 17.75 -6.04 14.59
CA ALA A 17 17.16 -7.22 13.97
C ALA A 17 16.11 -6.88 12.91
N ARG A 18 15.26 -5.89 13.20
CA ARG A 18 14.24 -5.40 12.25
C ARG A 18 14.87 -4.62 11.11
N ALA A 19 15.88 -3.80 11.37
CA ALA A 19 16.63 -3.10 10.32
C ALA A 19 17.27 -4.08 9.32
N LYS A 20 17.87 -5.19 9.80
CA LYS A 20 18.37 -6.26 8.93
C LYS A 20 17.28 -6.92 8.09
N SER A 21 16.07 -7.05 8.62
CA SER A 21 14.92 -7.57 7.86
C SER A 21 14.40 -6.56 6.86
N LEU A 22 14.33 -5.26 7.19
CA LEU A 22 13.95 -4.18 6.29
C LEU A 22 14.95 -4.01 5.15
N ALA A 23 16.26 -4.17 5.41
CA ALA A 23 17.29 -4.13 4.38
C ALA A 23 17.08 -5.18 3.27
N LYS A 24 16.46 -6.34 3.58
CA LYS A 24 16.07 -7.34 2.55
C LYS A 24 14.98 -6.84 1.61
N LEU A 25 14.22 -5.83 2.03
CA LEU A 25 13.22 -5.14 1.20
C LEU A 25 13.79 -3.88 0.53
N GLY A 26 15.08 -3.62 0.67
CA GLY A 26 15.74 -2.42 0.14
C GLY A 26 15.54 -1.19 1.03
N ILE A 27 15.03 -1.34 2.24
CA ILE A 27 14.75 -0.23 3.16
C ILE A 27 15.91 -0.10 4.15
N THR A 28 16.73 0.95 3.99
CA THR A 28 17.93 1.20 4.80
C THR A 28 17.89 2.57 5.52
N ASP A 29 17.13 3.51 4.99
CA ASP A 29 17.01 4.88 5.45
C ASP A 29 15.58 5.41 5.28
N LEU A 30 15.31 6.65 5.68
CA LEU A 30 13.98 7.24 5.58
C LEU A 30 13.55 7.48 4.13
N ARG A 31 14.46 7.78 3.22
CA ARG A 31 14.16 7.93 1.79
C ARG A 31 13.64 6.62 1.21
N SER A 32 14.35 5.53 1.40
CA SER A 32 13.95 4.20 0.91
C SER A 32 12.68 3.70 1.59
N LEU A 33 12.45 4.05 2.86
CA LEU A 33 11.20 3.76 3.58
C LEU A 33 10.01 4.47 2.93
N LEU A 34 10.12 5.78 2.68
CA LEU A 34 9.05 6.58 2.07
C LEU A 34 8.83 6.26 0.58
N SER A 35 9.84 5.71 -0.09
CA SER A 35 9.72 5.22 -1.47
C SER A 35 9.23 3.77 -1.55
N TYR A 36 9.00 3.10 -0.40
CA TYR A 36 8.47 1.74 -0.36
C TYR A 36 6.94 1.76 -0.37
N PHE A 37 6.36 1.83 -1.56
CA PHE A 37 4.93 2.04 -1.73
C PHE A 37 4.08 0.79 -1.44
N PRO A 38 2.82 0.97 -0.97
CA PRO A 38 1.89 -0.12 -0.79
C PRO A 38 1.55 -0.83 -2.12
N ARG A 39 1.37 -2.16 -2.06
CA ARG A 39 0.92 -2.94 -3.22
C ARG A 39 -0.60 -2.94 -3.41
N ALA A 40 -1.34 -2.71 -2.33
CA ALA A 40 -2.80 -2.72 -2.30
C ALA A 40 -3.30 -1.89 -1.10
N TYR A 41 -4.60 -1.74 -1.00
CA TYR A 41 -5.25 -1.03 0.11
C TYR A 41 -6.48 -1.81 0.57
N ASP A 42 -6.70 -1.81 1.91
CA ASP A 42 -7.94 -2.26 2.54
C ASP A 42 -8.80 -1.03 2.87
N ASP A 43 -9.96 -0.92 2.27
CA ASP A 43 -10.93 0.11 2.67
C ASP A 43 -11.66 -0.34 3.94
N ARG A 44 -11.37 0.34 5.05
CA ARG A 44 -11.95 0.05 6.37
C ARG A 44 -12.84 1.19 6.87
N ARG A 45 -13.31 2.07 5.98
CA ARG A 45 -14.17 3.21 6.31
C ARG A 45 -15.61 2.80 6.59
N ALA A 46 -16.10 1.82 5.84
CA ALA A 46 -17.48 1.36 5.97
C ALA A 46 -17.60 0.21 6.98
N TYR A 47 -18.54 0.36 7.92
CA TYR A 47 -18.93 -0.71 8.83
C TYR A 47 -20.10 -1.49 8.24
N LYS A 48 -19.97 -2.81 8.20
CA LYS A 48 -21.08 -3.72 7.85
C LYS A 48 -21.83 -4.16 9.11
N LYS A 49 -23.11 -4.40 8.99
CA LYS A 49 -23.88 -5.07 10.03
C LYS A 49 -23.56 -6.57 10.01
N ILE A 50 -23.75 -7.24 11.14
CA ILE A 50 -23.46 -8.68 11.26
C ILE A 50 -24.28 -9.49 10.26
N ALA A 51 -25.56 -9.12 10.05
CA ALA A 51 -26.42 -9.79 9.06
C ALA A 51 -25.95 -9.64 7.61
N ASP A 52 -25.18 -8.57 7.28
CA ASP A 52 -24.72 -8.28 5.93
C ASP A 52 -23.33 -8.88 5.64
N LEU A 53 -22.80 -9.68 6.55
CA LEU A 53 -21.50 -10.32 6.37
C LEU A 53 -21.57 -11.43 5.32
N ILE A 54 -20.71 -11.32 4.32
CA ILE A 54 -20.58 -12.33 3.26
C ILE A 54 -19.35 -13.20 3.55
N PRO A 55 -19.51 -14.53 3.68
CA PRO A 55 -18.37 -15.42 3.91
C PRO A 55 -17.31 -15.28 2.83
N GLY A 56 -16.03 -15.10 3.26
CA GLY A 56 -14.89 -14.92 2.38
C GLY A 56 -14.44 -13.47 2.17
N GLU A 57 -15.28 -12.48 2.49
CA GLU A 57 -14.93 -11.06 2.40
C GLU A 57 -14.26 -10.53 3.68
N ASN A 58 -13.39 -9.54 3.53
CA ASN A 58 -12.92 -8.72 4.64
C ASN A 58 -13.97 -7.67 4.99
N ALA A 59 -14.29 -7.50 6.26
CA ALA A 59 -15.29 -6.54 6.72
C ALA A 59 -14.88 -5.89 8.04
N CYS A 60 -15.28 -4.64 8.22
CA CYS A 60 -15.33 -3.97 9.51
C CYS A 60 -16.72 -4.13 10.13
N VAL A 61 -16.79 -4.54 11.39
CA VAL A 61 -18.02 -4.69 12.16
C VAL A 61 -17.88 -3.98 13.48
N CYS A 62 -18.79 -3.06 13.77
CA CYS A 62 -18.92 -2.48 15.10
C CYS A 62 -19.91 -3.31 15.89
N ALA A 63 -19.47 -3.87 17.04
CA ALA A 63 -20.30 -4.76 17.83
C ALA A 63 -19.93 -4.69 19.32
N VAL A 64 -20.92 -5.00 20.16
CA VAL A 64 -20.78 -5.02 21.62
C VAL A 64 -20.47 -6.44 22.10
N ILE A 65 -19.56 -6.56 23.06
CA ILE A 65 -19.22 -7.87 23.65
C ILE A 65 -20.38 -8.40 24.47
N ALA A 66 -20.89 -9.58 24.05
CA ALA A 66 -22.03 -10.23 24.66
C ALA A 66 -21.61 -11.43 25.54
N GLY A 67 -20.87 -11.18 26.59
CA GLY A 67 -20.42 -12.16 27.57
C GLY A 67 -18.91 -12.25 27.73
N GLU A 68 -18.47 -12.94 28.75
CA GLU A 68 -17.03 -13.05 29.06
C GLU A 68 -16.28 -13.92 28.03
N PRO A 69 -15.03 -13.56 27.69
CA PRO A 69 -14.18 -14.37 26.84
C PRO A 69 -13.90 -15.75 27.46
N LYS A 70 -14.16 -16.80 26.71
CA LYS A 70 -13.91 -18.18 27.15
C LYS A 70 -12.55 -18.66 26.66
N LEU A 71 -11.62 -18.87 27.60
CA LEU A 71 -10.31 -19.46 27.31
C LEU A 71 -10.40 -20.98 27.37
N SER A 72 -10.02 -21.65 26.31
CA SER A 72 -9.93 -23.11 26.23
C SER A 72 -8.51 -23.50 25.80
N ARG A 73 -7.85 -24.37 26.55
CA ARG A 73 -6.57 -24.97 26.15
C ARG A 73 -6.85 -26.27 25.43
N ILE A 74 -6.61 -26.30 24.11
CA ILE A 74 -6.88 -27.47 23.27
C ILE A 74 -5.74 -28.50 23.40
N ARG A 75 -4.49 -28.03 23.39
CA ARG A 75 -3.28 -28.84 23.58
C ARG A 75 -2.12 -27.95 24.03
N LYS A 76 -0.99 -28.54 24.41
CA LYS A 76 0.22 -27.78 24.77
C LYS A 76 0.63 -26.86 23.59
N GLY A 77 0.68 -25.57 23.85
CA GLY A 77 1.01 -24.56 22.84
C GLY A 77 -0.13 -24.09 21.94
N LEU A 78 -1.38 -24.53 22.21
CA LEU A 78 -2.57 -24.05 21.47
C LEU A 78 -3.67 -23.66 22.45
N ASP A 79 -3.68 -22.35 22.77
CA ASP A 79 -4.74 -21.70 23.52
C ASP A 79 -5.76 -21.07 22.56
N LEU A 80 -7.03 -21.20 22.86
CA LEU A 80 -8.14 -20.65 22.08
C LEU A 80 -8.98 -19.74 22.96
N ILE A 81 -9.18 -18.51 22.54
CA ILE A 81 -10.18 -17.61 23.13
C ILE A 81 -11.36 -17.53 22.17
N LYS A 82 -12.55 -17.82 22.70
CA LYS A 82 -13.82 -17.56 22.03
C LYS A 82 -14.57 -16.48 22.75
N LEU A 83 -15.10 -15.54 21.99
CA LEU A 83 -16.01 -14.52 22.50
C LEU A 83 -17.12 -14.27 21.49
N ARG A 84 -18.21 -13.72 21.96
CA ARG A 84 -19.38 -13.37 21.16
C ARG A 84 -19.56 -11.86 21.19
N ALA A 85 -19.69 -11.27 20.00
CA ALA A 85 -20.07 -9.89 19.85
C ALA A 85 -21.42 -9.80 19.17
N VAL A 86 -22.20 -8.77 19.46
CA VAL A 86 -23.57 -8.58 18.95
C VAL A 86 -23.76 -7.16 18.46
N ASP A 87 -24.58 -7.01 17.44
CA ASP A 87 -25.21 -5.75 17.06
C ASP A 87 -26.74 -5.94 17.03
N GLU A 88 -27.47 -4.93 16.55
CA GLU A 88 -28.93 -5.02 16.43
C GLU A 88 -29.42 -6.04 15.40
N THR A 89 -28.53 -6.59 14.55
CA THR A 89 -28.89 -7.50 13.44
C THR A 89 -28.52 -8.95 13.71
N GLY A 90 -27.58 -9.21 14.63
CA GLY A 90 -27.15 -10.58 14.88
C GLY A 90 -26.01 -10.72 15.86
N ALA A 91 -25.39 -11.90 15.81
CA ALA A 91 -24.25 -12.26 16.65
C ALA A 91 -23.11 -12.80 15.82
N LEU A 92 -21.90 -12.35 16.15
CA LEU A 92 -20.62 -12.71 15.52
C LEU A 92 -19.78 -13.52 16.52
N GLU A 93 -19.34 -14.70 16.13
CA GLU A 93 -18.37 -15.48 16.91
C GLU A 93 -16.94 -15.06 16.53
N LEU A 94 -16.16 -14.69 17.53
CA LEU A 94 -14.77 -14.27 17.38
C LEU A 94 -13.87 -15.32 18.03
N THR A 95 -12.85 -15.75 17.28
CA THR A 95 -11.91 -16.78 17.73
C THR A 95 -10.49 -16.27 17.62
N TYR A 96 -9.74 -16.30 18.72
CA TYR A 96 -8.34 -15.90 18.77
C TYR A 96 -7.45 -17.07 19.18
N PHE A 97 -6.42 -17.36 18.40
CA PHE A 97 -5.45 -18.42 18.67
C PHE A 97 -4.19 -17.85 19.32
N ASN A 98 -3.71 -18.52 20.39
CA ASN A 98 -2.45 -18.19 21.09
C ASN A 98 -2.35 -16.73 21.57
N GLN A 99 -3.48 -16.12 21.92
CA GLN A 99 -3.59 -14.74 22.41
C GLN A 99 -4.28 -14.71 23.79
N SER A 100 -3.82 -15.53 24.74
CA SER A 100 -4.42 -15.68 26.06
C SER A 100 -4.57 -14.36 26.86
N TYR A 101 -3.73 -13.36 26.55
CA TYR A 101 -3.81 -12.03 27.14
C TYR A 101 -5.12 -11.29 26.83
N LEU A 102 -5.78 -11.66 25.72
CA LEU A 102 -7.05 -11.04 25.33
C LEU A 102 -8.22 -11.39 26.27
N LYS A 103 -8.09 -12.41 27.12
CA LYS A 103 -9.10 -12.72 28.13
C LYS A 103 -9.41 -11.51 29.02
N ASN A 104 -8.42 -10.71 29.33
CA ASN A 104 -8.55 -9.52 30.18
C ASN A 104 -8.70 -8.21 29.40
N ALA A 105 -8.69 -8.27 28.07
CA ALA A 105 -8.79 -7.08 27.23
C ALA A 105 -10.23 -6.73 26.86
N PHE A 106 -11.11 -7.73 26.80
CA PHE A 106 -12.51 -7.54 26.45
C PHE A 106 -13.41 -7.64 27.68
N HIS A 107 -14.33 -6.69 27.82
CA HIS A 107 -15.32 -6.67 28.89
C HIS A 107 -16.73 -6.68 28.32
N THR A 108 -17.61 -7.40 28.94
CA THR A 108 -19.03 -7.46 28.54
C THR A 108 -19.64 -6.06 28.56
N GLY A 109 -20.32 -5.69 27.50
CA GLY A 109 -20.94 -4.36 27.34
C GLY A 109 -20.06 -3.32 26.64
N ASP A 110 -18.74 -3.56 26.50
CA ASP A 110 -17.87 -2.68 25.72
C ASP A 110 -18.09 -2.84 24.21
N ALA A 111 -18.07 -1.72 23.48
CA ALA A 111 -18.15 -1.67 22.03
C ALA A 111 -16.75 -1.66 21.39
N TYR A 112 -16.58 -2.53 20.42
CA TYR A 112 -15.36 -2.64 19.63
C TYR A 112 -15.67 -2.67 18.14
N VAL A 113 -14.71 -2.22 17.35
CA VAL A 113 -14.71 -2.44 15.91
C VAL A 113 -13.76 -3.60 15.61
N PHE A 114 -14.27 -4.60 14.91
CA PHE A 114 -13.52 -5.77 14.46
C PHE A 114 -13.30 -5.69 12.97
N PHE A 115 -12.07 -5.93 12.51
CA PHE A 115 -11.75 -6.06 11.10
C PHE A 115 -11.13 -7.44 10.83
N GLY A 116 -11.75 -8.18 9.94
CA GLY A 116 -11.24 -9.50 9.57
C GLY A 116 -12.04 -10.12 8.45
N ARG A 117 -11.61 -11.30 8.04
CA ARG A 117 -12.32 -12.09 7.06
C ARG A 117 -13.55 -12.72 7.70
N ALA A 118 -14.70 -12.49 7.11
CA ALA A 118 -15.93 -13.16 7.52
C ALA A 118 -15.88 -14.65 7.10
N GLU A 119 -16.17 -15.52 8.04
CA GLU A 119 -16.16 -16.97 7.88
C GLU A 119 -17.50 -17.54 8.38
N GLY A 120 -17.67 -18.86 8.27
CA GLY A 120 -18.88 -19.54 8.73
C GLY A 120 -20.04 -19.46 7.73
N THR A 121 -21.25 -19.36 8.25
CA THR A 121 -22.48 -19.27 7.44
C THR A 121 -23.21 -17.95 7.76
N PRO A 122 -24.11 -17.46 6.89
CA PRO A 122 -24.87 -16.25 7.16
C PRO A 122 -25.65 -16.28 8.50
N SER A 123 -26.10 -17.48 8.95
CA SER A 123 -26.78 -17.66 10.22
C SER A 123 -25.83 -17.77 11.42
N ARG A 124 -24.55 -18.04 11.18
CA ARG A 124 -23.48 -18.12 12.20
C ARG A 124 -22.19 -17.54 11.65
N PRO A 125 -22.12 -16.23 11.49
CA PRO A 125 -20.92 -15.58 11.03
C PRO A 125 -19.82 -15.67 12.10
N GLN A 126 -18.60 -15.84 11.64
CA GLN A 126 -17.42 -16.01 12.48
C GLN A 126 -16.26 -15.17 11.91
N MET A 127 -15.33 -14.79 12.77
CA MET A 127 -14.02 -14.24 12.36
C MET A 127 -12.91 -14.89 13.18
N THR A 128 -11.82 -15.23 12.50
CA THR A 128 -10.64 -15.84 13.12
C THR A 128 -9.51 -14.80 13.19
N ASN A 129 -8.98 -14.56 14.40
CA ASN A 129 -7.95 -13.56 14.68
C ASN A 129 -8.22 -12.17 14.07
N PRO A 130 -9.44 -11.61 14.14
CA PRO A 130 -9.69 -10.30 13.60
C PRO A 130 -8.84 -9.24 14.34
N LEU A 131 -8.46 -8.20 13.61
CA LEU A 131 -7.94 -6.99 14.24
C LEU A 131 -9.11 -6.32 15.00
N PHE A 132 -8.80 -5.65 16.08
CA PHE A 132 -9.81 -4.94 16.85
C PHE A 132 -9.27 -3.65 17.45
N GLU A 133 -10.18 -2.72 17.68
CA GLU A 133 -9.91 -1.50 18.46
C GLU A 133 -11.21 -1.08 19.17
N ARG A 134 -11.08 -0.23 20.19
CA ARG A 134 -12.27 0.37 20.81
C ARG A 134 -12.99 1.26 19.82
N GLU A 135 -14.30 1.31 19.89
CA GLU A 135 -15.10 2.23 19.08
C GLU A 135 -14.62 3.66 19.26
N GLY A 136 -14.47 4.39 18.14
CA GLY A 136 -13.97 5.78 18.12
C GLY A 136 -12.44 5.94 18.13
N ALA A 137 -11.65 4.87 18.21
CA ALA A 137 -10.18 4.98 18.24
C ALA A 137 -9.58 5.31 16.86
N HIS A 138 -10.19 4.88 15.75
CA HIS A 138 -9.82 5.15 14.34
C HIS A 138 -8.34 4.94 13.99
N GLN A 139 -7.65 4.03 14.67
CA GLN A 139 -6.25 3.71 14.39
C GLN A 139 -6.10 2.62 13.32
N ILE A 140 -7.01 1.64 13.32
CA ILE A 140 -6.99 0.47 12.45
C ILE A 140 -8.18 0.49 11.49
N THR A 141 -9.30 1.10 11.88
CA THR A 141 -10.55 1.19 11.13
C THR A 141 -10.94 2.64 10.86
N GLY A 142 -12.00 2.88 10.10
CA GLY A 142 -12.45 4.22 9.73
C GLY A 142 -11.57 4.92 8.68
N ARG A 143 -10.60 4.23 8.09
CA ARG A 143 -9.67 4.77 7.07
C ARG A 143 -9.26 3.72 6.04
N ILE A 144 -8.68 4.17 4.94
CA ILE A 144 -8.05 3.30 3.95
C ILE A 144 -6.66 2.91 4.47
N MET A 145 -6.43 1.61 4.65
CA MET A 145 -5.18 1.09 5.18
C MET A 145 -4.27 0.56 4.08
N PRO A 146 -2.99 0.97 4.04
CA PRO A 146 -2.04 0.44 3.06
C PRO A 146 -1.70 -1.02 3.36
N ILE A 147 -1.48 -1.81 2.32
CA ILE A 147 -0.95 -3.18 2.38
C ILE A 147 0.41 -3.21 1.72
N TYR A 148 1.46 -3.37 2.53
CA TYR A 148 2.84 -3.46 2.04
C TYR A 148 3.24 -4.91 1.77
N PRO A 149 4.14 -5.16 0.80
CA PRO A 149 4.87 -6.42 0.75
C PRO A 149 5.70 -6.59 2.03
N LEU A 150 5.68 -7.78 2.63
CA LEU A 150 6.35 -8.04 3.89
C LEU A 150 7.44 -9.10 3.74
N THR A 151 8.34 -9.15 4.72
CA THR A 151 9.35 -10.20 4.90
C THR A 151 9.30 -10.76 6.32
N ALA A 152 9.96 -11.87 6.55
CA ALA A 152 10.04 -12.50 7.88
C ALA A 152 10.56 -11.53 8.94
N GLY A 153 9.86 -11.46 10.07
CA GLY A 153 10.19 -10.57 11.19
C GLY A 153 9.62 -9.14 11.09
N ILE A 154 8.94 -8.79 10.00
CA ILE A 154 8.27 -7.49 9.82
C ILE A 154 6.76 -7.71 9.75
N SER A 155 6.01 -6.99 10.58
CA SER A 155 4.54 -6.98 10.53
C SER A 155 4.02 -5.74 9.83
N GLN A 156 2.81 -5.84 9.26
CA GLN A 156 2.10 -4.72 8.62
C GLN A 156 1.99 -3.51 9.56
N SER A 157 1.54 -3.73 10.79
CA SER A 157 1.39 -2.65 11.79
C SER A 157 2.71 -1.95 12.12
N MET A 158 3.82 -2.70 12.18
CA MET A 158 5.14 -2.12 12.44
C MET A 158 5.59 -1.25 11.27
N LEU A 159 5.40 -1.73 10.02
CA LEU A 159 5.80 -0.98 8.83
C LEU A 159 4.95 0.29 8.67
N CYS A 160 3.63 0.21 8.87
CA CYS A 160 2.76 1.40 8.88
C CYS A 160 3.24 2.45 9.88
N LYS A 161 3.52 2.04 11.13
CA LYS A 161 4.03 2.96 12.17
C LYS A 161 5.39 3.57 11.82
N ALA A 162 6.27 2.80 11.17
CA ALA A 162 7.55 3.33 10.71
C ALA A 162 7.38 4.38 9.61
N VAL A 163 6.48 4.12 8.64
CA VAL A 163 6.15 5.08 7.57
C VAL A 163 5.49 6.34 8.14
N GLU A 164 4.53 6.21 9.06
CA GLU A 164 3.91 7.36 9.73
C GLU A 164 4.96 8.26 10.40
N GLN A 165 5.92 7.64 11.12
CA GLN A 165 7.03 8.38 11.74
C GLN A 165 7.95 9.02 10.70
N GLY A 166 8.25 8.32 9.61
CA GLY A 166 9.08 8.83 8.51
C GLY A 166 8.44 10.04 7.84
N LEU A 167 7.15 9.98 7.52
CA LEU A 167 6.39 11.11 6.97
C LEU A 167 6.41 12.30 7.93
N ALA A 168 6.08 12.09 9.18
CA ALA A 168 6.09 13.16 10.19
C ALA A 168 7.47 13.79 10.37
N ALA A 169 8.55 13.04 10.15
CA ALA A 169 9.92 13.51 10.38
C ALA A 169 10.52 14.28 9.18
N CYS A 170 10.22 13.88 7.94
CA CYS A 170 10.97 14.38 6.77
C CYS A 170 10.16 14.46 5.47
N VAL A 171 8.83 14.46 5.50
CA VAL A 171 8.04 14.61 4.26
C VAL A 171 8.31 15.94 3.55
N ASP A 172 8.59 16.99 4.29
CA ASP A 172 8.91 18.33 3.76
C ASP A 172 10.31 18.41 3.13
N GLU A 173 11.18 17.43 3.39
CA GLU A 173 12.50 17.34 2.74
C GLU A 173 12.45 16.62 1.38
N LEU A 174 11.31 16.02 1.02
CA LEU A 174 11.15 15.38 -0.28
C LEU A 174 11.20 16.45 -1.39
N PRO A 175 12.14 16.34 -2.34
CA PRO A 175 12.24 17.34 -3.40
C PRO A 175 11.04 17.23 -4.35
N ASP A 176 10.49 18.36 -4.74
CA ASP A 176 9.60 18.39 -5.90
C ASP A 176 10.45 18.54 -7.16
N ILE A 177 10.67 17.42 -7.86
CA ILE A 177 11.55 17.37 -9.03
C ILE A 177 10.86 17.82 -10.32
N LEU A 178 9.54 17.98 -10.33
CA LEU A 178 8.83 18.49 -11.51
C LEU A 178 8.86 20.01 -11.53
N PRO A 179 9.24 20.62 -12.67
CA PRO A 179 9.05 22.05 -12.87
C PRO A 179 7.60 22.47 -12.64
N GLU A 180 7.41 23.66 -12.07
CA GLU A 180 6.06 24.12 -11.68
C GLU A 180 5.12 24.26 -12.88
N ASP A 181 5.62 24.72 -14.01
CA ASP A 181 4.85 24.83 -15.26
C ASP A 181 4.37 23.44 -15.74
N VAL A 182 5.21 22.41 -15.64
CA VAL A 182 4.83 21.02 -15.95
C VAL A 182 3.78 20.54 -14.98
N ARG A 183 4.00 20.75 -13.67
CA ARG A 183 3.03 20.32 -12.63
C ARG A 183 1.66 20.95 -12.85
N LEU A 184 1.60 22.24 -13.15
CA LEU A 184 0.36 22.97 -13.42
C LEU A 184 -0.31 22.51 -14.72
N ALA A 185 0.48 22.39 -15.83
CA ALA A 185 -0.05 21.99 -17.12
C ALA A 185 -0.71 20.60 -17.09
N TYR A 186 -0.21 19.67 -16.29
CA TYR A 186 -0.75 18.33 -16.14
C TYR A 186 -1.64 18.16 -14.92
N GLN A 187 -1.94 19.24 -14.18
CA GLN A 187 -2.79 19.25 -12.99
C GLN A 187 -2.35 18.19 -11.95
N LEU A 188 -1.07 18.15 -11.64
CA LEU A 188 -0.49 17.21 -10.70
C LEU A 188 -0.42 17.83 -9.30
N CYS A 189 -0.66 17.01 -8.27
CA CYS A 189 -0.50 17.42 -6.89
C CYS A 189 0.97 17.63 -6.51
N HIS A 190 1.22 18.30 -5.38
CA HIS A 190 2.57 18.47 -4.82
C HIS A 190 3.14 17.15 -4.29
N THR A 191 4.46 17.03 -4.25
CA THR A 191 5.18 15.85 -3.76
C THR A 191 4.73 15.45 -2.36
N ARG A 192 4.64 16.38 -1.40
CA ARG A 192 4.16 16.11 -0.05
C ARG A 192 2.79 15.42 -0.05
N PHE A 193 1.81 16.01 -0.74
CA PHE A 193 0.46 15.45 -0.86
C PHE A 193 0.49 14.04 -1.46
N ALA A 194 1.31 13.83 -2.50
CA ALA A 194 1.44 12.53 -3.14
C ALA A 194 1.98 11.47 -2.17
N TYR A 195 3.03 11.76 -1.41
CA TYR A 195 3.62 10.82 -0.46
C TYR A 195 2.72 10.57 0.75
N GLU A 196 2.04 11.57 1.29
CA GLU A 196 1.07 11.37 2.36
C GLU A 196 -0.09 10.47 1.91
N ASN A 197 -0.66 10.72 0.73
CA ASN A 197 -1.83 10.01 0.24
C ASN A 197 -1.55 8.70 -0.51
N ILE A 198 -0.32 8.44 -0.95
CA ILE A 198 0.06 7.11 -1.43
C ILE A 198 0.23 6.13 -0.26
N HIS A 199 0.63 6.60 0.92
CA HIS A 199 0.77 5.78 2.11
C HIS A 199 -0.51 5.70 2.94
N PHE A 200 -1.14 6.83 3.22
CA PHE A 200 -2.34 6.93 4.05
C PHE A 200 -3.37 7.83 3.37
N PRO A 201 -4.08 7.33 2.34
CA PRO A 201 -5.03 8.13 1.59
C PRO A 201 -6.22 8.54 2.47
N THR A 202 -6.63 9.80 2.35
CA THR A 202 -7.84 10.32 2.98
C THR A 202 -9.10 9.73 2.34
N ASP A 203 -9.05 9.58 1.01
CA ASP A 203 -10.13 9.05 0.18
C ASP A 203 -9.59 8.48 -1.15
N ASP A 204 -10.47 7.97 -2.00
CA ASP A 204 -10.10 7.37 -3.27
C ASP A 204 -9.60 8.39 -4.30
N GLU A 205 -10.08 9.63 -4.23
CA GLU A 205 -9.68 10.72 -5.11
C GLU A 205 -8.26 11.16 -4.78
N ALA A 206 -7.94 11.34 -3.50
CA ALA A 206 -6.60 11.66 -3.03
C ALA A 206 -5.60 10.55 -3.39
N LEU A 207 -5.98 9.27 -3.25
CA LEU A 207 -5.16 8.14 -3.67
C LEU A 207 -4.91 8.15 -5.19
N SER A 208 -5.94 8.43 -5.97
CA SER A 208 -5.84 8.52 -7.44
C SER A 208 -4.91 9.65 -7.87
N ALA A 209 -5.05 10.84 -7.25
CA ALA A 209 -4.19 12.00 -7.50
C ALA A 209 -2.72 11.70 -7.14
N ALA A 210 -2.47 11.05 -6.00
CA ALA A 210 -1.15 10.64 -5.56
C ALA A 210 -0.50 9.65 -6.55
N ARG A 211 -1.23 8.60 -6.95
CA ARG A 211 -0.77 7.63 -7.95
C ARG A 211 -0.44 8.29 -9.28
N ARG A 212 -1.33 9.17 -9.77
CA ARG A 212 -1.10 9.90 -11.02
C ARG A 212 0.17 10.74 -10.97
N ARG A 213 0.41 11.45 -9.85
CA ARG A 213 1.61 12.27 -9.66
C ARG A 213 2.88 11.43 -9.67
N LEU A 214 2.93 10.35 -8.90
CA LEU A 214 4.12 9.50 -8.80
C LEU A 214 4.40 8.74 -10.09
N ALA A 215 3.38 8.19 -10.75
CA ALA A 215 3.54 7.53 -12.04
C ALA A 215 4.02 8.51 -13.13
N PHE A 216 3.48 9.73 -13.17
CA PHE A 216 3.95 10.77 -14.09
C PHE A 216 5.42 11.08 -13.87
N GLU A 217 5.84 11.22 -12.62
CA GLU A 217 7.22 11.51 -12.24
C GLU A 217 8.19 10.44 -12.74
N GLU A 218 7.90 9.16 -12.50
CA GLU A 218 8.72 8.05 -12.98
C GLU A 218 8.84 8.04 -14.51
N LEU A 219 7.72 8.20 -15.21
CA LEU A 219 7.71 8.22 -16.69
C LEU A 219 8.39 9.46 -17.25
N PHE A 220 8.26 10.61 -16.62
CA PHE A 220 8.94 11.84 -16.99
C PHE A 220 10.47 11.69 -16.89
N LEU A 221 10.96 11.16 -15.77
CA LEU A 221 12.38 10.89 -15.57
C LEU A 221 12.92 9.88 -16.58
N LEU A 222 12.18 8.82 -16.87
CA LEU A 222 12.55 7.83 -17.88
C LEU A 222 12.62 8.48 -19.28
N ALA A 223 11.61 9.26 -19.66
CA ALA A 223 11.57 9.95 -20.94
C ALA A 223 12.72 10.96 -21.10
N LEU A 224 12.98 11.72 -20.03
CA LEU A 224 14.11 12.67 -19.99
C LEU A 224 15.46 11.95 -20.16
N GLY A 225 15.66 10.85 -19.43
CA GLY A 225 16.87 10.03 -19.54
C GLY A 225 17.08 9.48 -20.94
N LEU A 226 16.02 8.95 -21.57
CA LEU A 226 16.07 8.46 -22.95
C LEU A 226 16.36 9.58 -23.95
N LYS A 227 15.80 10.78 -23.76
CA LYS A 227 16.08 11.95 -24.60
C LYS A 227 17.55 12.34 -24.52
N LEU A 228 18.09 12.46 -23.31
CA LEU A 228 19.51 12.79 -23.10
C LEU A 228 20.45 11.75 -23.72
N LEU A 229 20.12 10.47 -23.66
CA LEU A 229 20.90 9.41 -24.30
C LEU A 229 20.86 9.51 -25.84
N ARG A 230 19.71 9.86 -26.41
CA ARG A 230 19.58 10.09 -27.87
C ARG A 230 20.41 11.30 -28.32
N GLU A 231 20.34 12.41 -27.60
CA GLU A 231 21.11 13.62 -27.91
C GLU A 231 22.62 13.36 -27.89
N ARG A 232 23.11 12.56 -26.94
CA ARG A 232 24.54 12.15 -26.92
C ARG A 232 24.94 11.31 -28.13
N ARG A 233 24.02 10.54 -28.74
CA ARG A 233 24.31 9.72 -29.94
C ARG A 233 24.30 10.52 -31.25
N THR A 234 23.57 11.61 -31.32
CA THR A 234 23.47 12.44 -32.55
C THR A 234 24.74 13.22 -32.86
N PHE A 235 25.73 13.29 -31.94
CA PHE A 235 27.06 13.91 -32.21
C PHE A 235 28.00 13.03 -33.00
N VAL A 236 27.67 11.80 -33.33
CA VAL A 236 28.46 11.00 -34.27
C VAL A 236 28.03 11.38 -35.70
N ALA A 237 28.89 12.11 -36.40
CA ALA A 237 28.68 12.47 -37.79
C ALA A 237 28.40 11.21 -38.62
N GLY A 238 27.17 11.01 -39.03
CA GLY A 238 26.79 9.91 -39.92
C GLY A 238 27.49 10.07 -41.28
N LYS A 239 27.78 8.96 -41.97
CA LYS A 239 28.21 9.00 -43.35
C LYS A 239 27.13 9.69 -44.20
N GLN A 240 27.47 10.80 -44.87
CA GLN A 240 26.59 11.38 -45.87
C GLN A 240 26.49 10.42 -47.05
N CYS A 241 25.30 9.81 -47.22
CA CYS A 241 25.00 9.01 -48.41
C CYS A 241 24.60 9.95 -49.56
N LYS A 242 25.21 9.80 -50.71
CA LYS A 242 24.78 10.50 -51.90
C LYS A 242 23.39 9.96 -52.33
N LYS A 243 22.51 10.87 -52.74
CA LYS A 243 21.25 10.46 -53.38
C LYS A 243 21.62 9.71 -54.67
N VAL A 244 21.20 8.46 -54.74
CA VAL A 244 21.34 7.59 -55.92
C VAL A 244 19.93 7.36 -56.50
N ASP A 245 19.80 7.32 -57.81
CA ASP A 245 18.58 6.93 -58.45
C ASP A 245 18.33 5.41 -58.19
N LEU A 246 17.28 5.12 -57.45
CA LEU A 246 16.89 3.74 -57.14
C LEU A 246 15.89 3.13 -58.14
N SER A 247 15.52 3.87 -59.19
CA SER A 247 14.58 3.38 -60.25
C SER A 247 15.00 2.06 -60.87
N PRO A 248 16.28 1.87 -61.26
CA PRO A 248 16.75 0.60 -61.82
C PRO A 248 16.63 -0.57 -60.83
N PHE A 249 16.87 -0.30 -59.54
CA PHE A 249 16.73 -1.30 -58.51
C PHE A 249 15.27 -1.69 -58.33
N PHE A 250 14.35 -0.73 -58.24
CA PHE A 250 12.93 -1.02 -58.08
C PHE A 250 12.35 -1.80 -59.26
N THR A 251 12.86 -1.53 -60.49
CA THR A 251 12.46 -2.23 -61.72
C THR A 251 12.96 -3.69 -61.74
N SER A 252 14.06 -3.99 -61.07
CA SER A 252 14.63 -5.34 -61.00
C SER A 252 13.97 -6.24 -59.98
N LEU A 253 13.10 -5.72 -59.12
CA LEU A 253 12.42 -6.53 -58.13
C LEU A 253 11.37 -7.41 -58.77
N PRO A 254 11.29 -8.73 -58.37
CA PRO A 254 10.30 -9.67 -58.90
C PRO A 254 8.87 -9.46 -58.35
N PHE A 255 8.66 -8.40 -57.58
CA PHE A 255 7.39 -8.02 -56.93
C PHE A 255 7.24 -6.49 -56.85
N SER A 256 6.00 -6.02 -56.70
CA SER A 256 5.72 -4.60 -56.47
C SER A 256 5.81 -4.25 -54.99
N LEU A 257 6.48 -3.12 -54.66
CA LEU A 257 6.57 -2.62 -53.32
C LEU A 257 5.20 -2.21 -52.76
N THR A 258 4.97 -2.52 -51.50
CA THR A 258 3.79 -2.02 -50.75
C THR A 258 3.87 -0.50 -50.54
N GLY A 259 2.72 0.13 -50.23
CA GLY A 259 2.69 1.58 -49.95
C GLY A 259 3.57 2.00 -48.80
N ALA A 260 3.77 1.13 -47.78
CA ALA A 260 4.66 1.40 -46.67
C ALA A 260 6.16 1.32 -47.02
N GLN A 261 6.51 0.43 -47.98
CA GLN A 261 7.89 0.29 -48.47
C GLN A 261 8.31 1.40 -49.46
N ARG A 262 7.32 2.09 -50.05
CA ARG A 262 7.58 3.24 -50.97
C ARG A 262 7.74 4.56 -50.21
N ARG A 263 7.26 4.66 -48.97
CA ARG A 263 7.43 5.82 -48.04
C ARG A 263 8.77 5.77 -47.33
#